data_96f658934156c986f5c27f4936dac4db
#
_entry.id   96f658934156c986f5c27f4936dac4db
#
_cell.length_a   1.000
_cell.length_b   1.000
_cell.length_c   1.000
_cell.angle_alpha   90.00
_cell.angle_beta   90.00
_cell.angle_gamma   90.00
#
_symmetry.space_group_name_H-M   'P 1'
#
loop_
_entity.id
_entity.type
_entity.pdbx_description
1 polymer ?
#
loop_
_entity_poly.entity_id
_entity_poly.type
_entity_poly.pdbx_seq_one_letter_code
_entity_poly.pdbx_strand_id
1 'polypeptide(L)'
;HKTVDGKFVIIHDDTTGRVAIDDLEVEKSTFETLRKLSLCDTDDKKGRADLHIPTLTEYVNTCKRYGKTAVLELKNAFTSDEIAASCDYLENVIFISFVFDNLVKLREIIPESEVQFLVDSYSDDLPQLLAKYGFDLDIRYTELKAERIAAVHAVGAKVNCWTCNDKDRGEELCKWGVDFITSNILE
;
A
#
# COMPACT_ATOMS: atom_id res chain seq x y z
N HIS A 1 4.09 -0.38 8.73
CA HIS A 1 5.34 -0.09 9.46
C HIS A 1 5.68 -1.16 10.50
N LYS A 2 6.93 -1.20 10.91
CA LYS A 2 7.41 -2.05 11.99
C LYS A 2 7.81 -1.17 13.19
N THR A 3 7.28 -1.47 14.37
CA THR A 3 7.64 -0.78 15.62
C THR A 3 9.03 -1.17 16.11
N VAL A 4 9.61 -0.40 17.03
CA VAL A 4 10.94 -0.68 17.62
C VAL A 4 10.99 -2.05 18.34
N ASP A 5 9.86 -2.53 18.84
CA ASP A 5 9.69 -3.85 19.47
C ASP A 5 9.22 -4.95 18.48
N GLY A 6 9.34 -4.70 17.17
CA GLY A 6 9.16 -5.69 16.11
C GLY A 6 7.70 -6.05 15.80
N LYS A 7 6.73 -5.21 16.14
CA LYS A 7 5.32 -5.43 15.78
C LYS A 7 4.98 -4.73 14.49
N PHE A 8 4.20 -5.39 13.62
CA PHE A 8 3.66 -4.77 12.40
C PHE A 8 2.37 -4.03 12.70
N VAL A 9 2.33 -2.75 12.33
CA VAL A 9 1.20 -1.84 12.54
C VAL A 9 0.78 -1.20 11.21
N ILE A 10 -0.50 -0.91 11.09
CA ILE A 10 -1.09 -0.31 9.89
C ILE A 10 -1.30 1.19 10.14
N ILE A 11 -0.48 1.96 9.48
CA ILE A 11 -0.56 3.41 9.41
C ILE A 11 0.15 3.86 8.14
N HIS A 12 -0.37 4.90 7.47
CA HIS A 12 0.20 5.36 6.20
C HIS A 12 1.50 6.15 6.38
N ASP A 13 1.55 7.07 7.34
CA ASP A 13 2.65 8.02 7.48
C ASP A 13 3.75 7.48 8.42
N ASP A 14 4.96 7.99 8.28
CA ASP A 14 6.08 7.68 9.18
C ASP A 14 5.85 8.16 10.61
N THR A 15 4.95 9.15 10.78
CA THR A 15 4.57 9.70 12.08
C THR A 15 3.05 9.67 12.29
N THR A 16 2.63 9.82 13.54
CA THR A 16 1.21 9.72 13.94
C THR A 16 0.44 11.04 13.89
N GLY A 17 1.11 12.18 13.64
CA GLY A 17 0.54 13.53 13.80
C GLY A 17 -0.68 13.85 12.93
N ARG A 18 -0.84 13.19 11.77
CA ARG A 18 -2.01 13.36 10.92
C ARG A 18 -3.26 12.65 11.47
N VAL A 19 -3.08 11.54 12.19
CA VAL A 19 -4.18 10.68 12.66
C VAL A 19 -4.32 10.62 14.17
N ALA A 20 -3.42 11.24 14.95
CA ALA A 20 -3.45 11.26 16.40
C ALA A 20 -3.17 12.66 16.96
N ILE A 21 -3.44 12.84 18.27
CA ILE A 21 -3.14 14.10 18.96
C ILE A 21 -1.63 14.28 19.13
N ASP A 22 -0.96 13.19 19.52
CA ASP A 22 0.49 13.18 19.72
C ASP A 22 1.18 12.75 18.41
N ASP A 23 2.24 13.48 18.03
CA ASP A 23 3.04 13.19 16.83
C ASP A 23 4.28 12.39 17.21
N LEU A 24 4.26 11.09 16.97
CA LEU A 24 5.32 10.15 17.29
C LEU A 24 5.85 9.50 16.02
N GLU A 25 7.17 9.28 15.95
CA GLU A 25 7.78 8.44 14.91
C GLU A 25 7.42 6.97 15.14
N VAL A 26 6.73 6.36 14.16
CA VAL A 26 6.16 5.02 14.28
C VAL A 26 7.24 3.96 14.55
N GLU A 27 8.30 3.97 13.76
CA GLU A 27 9.38 2.97 13.85
C GLU A 27 10.34 3.17 15.02
N LYS A 28 10.24 4.31 15.73
CA LYS A 28 10.96 4.56 16.99
C LYS A 28 10.09 4.36 18.23
N SER A 29 8.83 4.02 18.05
CA SER A 29 7.87 3.80 19.12
C SER A 29 7.61 2.32 19.35
N THR A 30 7.27 1.93 20.60
CA THR A 30 6.77 0.58 20.88
C THR A 30 5.30 0.46 20.45
N PHE A 31 4.87 -0.76 20.15
CA PHE A 31 3.45 -1.02 19.87
C PHE A 31 2.52 -0.55 20.99
N GLU A 32 2.91 -0.80 22.25
CA GLU A 32 2.11 -0.39 23.40
C GLU A 32 1.93 1.13 23.46
N THR A 33 2.96 1.90 23.13
CA THR A 33 2.90 3.37 23.07
C THR A 33 1.94 3.83 21.98
N LEU A 34 2.08 3.27 20.76
CA LEU A 34 1.21 3.61 19.63
C LEU A 34 -0.25 3.23 19.87
N ARG A 35 -0.49 2.08 20.53
CA ARG A 35 -1.84 1.58 20.81
C ARG A 35 -2.62 2.44 21.80
N LYS A 36 -1.94 3.19 22.65
CA LYS A 36 -2.54 4.10 23.63
C LYS A 36 -2.87 5.49 23.07
N LEU A 37 -2.47 5.79 21.85
CA LEU A 37 -2.72 7.09 21.24
C LEU A 37 -4.23 7.33 21.05
N SER A 38 -4.65 8.55 21.34
CA SER A 38 -5.98 9.03 21.01
C SER A 38 -6.03 9.43 19.54
N LEU A 39 -6.71 8.63 18.73
CA LEU A 39 -6.84 8.91 17.30
C LEU A 39 -7.93 9.94 16.99
N CYS A 40 -7.82 10.57 15.84
CA CYS A 40 -8.81 11.48 15.27
C CYS A 40 -9.72 10.71 14.31
N ASP A 41 -10.99 11.08 14.26
CA ASP A 41 -11.92 10.57 13.24
C ASP A 41 -11.80 11.38 11.94
N THR A 42 -12.44 10.91 10.89
CA THR A 42 -12.52 11.58 9.58
C THR A 42 -13.21 12.96 9.64
N ASP A 43 -13.93 13.24 10.72
CA ASP A 43 -14.57 14.53 11.02
C ASP A 43 -13.72 15.42 11.95
N ASP A 44 -12.42 15.13 12.06
CA ASP A 44 -11.45 15.80 12.95
C ASP A 44 -11.80 15.78 14.44
N LYS A 45 -12.76 14.95 14.86
CA LYS A 45 -13.00 14.72 16.29
C LYS A 45 -11.87 13.95 16.90
N LYS A 46 -11.18 14.60 17.83
CA LYS A 46 -10.05 14.04 18.56
C LYS A 46 -10.51 13.22 19.77
N GLY A 47 -9.65 12.26 20.16
CA GLY A 47 -9.83 11.55 21.43
C GLY A 47 -10.88 10.45 21.38
N ARG A 48 -11.08 9.80 20.24
CA ARG A 48 -11.95 8.62 20.09
C ARG A 48 -11.30 7.41 20.78
N ALA A 49 -11.85 7.00 21.92
CA ALA A 49 -11.36 5.86 22.71
C ALA A 49 -11.57 4.49 22.01
N ASP A 50 -12.45 4.44 21.03
CA ASP A 50 -12.74 3.26 20.22
C ASP A 50 -11.84 3.13 18.97
N LEU A 51 -11.08 4.19 18.65
CA LEU A 51 -10.12 4.19 17.54
C LEU A 51 -8.70 3.99 18.03
N HIS A 52 -7.97 3.11 17.37
CA HIS A 52 -6.57 2.85 17.67
C HIS A 52 -5.84 2.34 16.42
N ILE A 53 -4.52 2.50 16.38
CA ILE A 53 -3.67 1.98 15.31
C ILE A 53 -3.78 0.45 15.31
N PRO A 54 -4.24 -0.18 14.20
CA PRO A 54 -4.40 -1.63 14.15
C PRO A 54 -3.07 -2.34 13.94
N THR A 55 -2.99 -3.58 14.39
CA THR A 55 -1.95 -4.51 13.97
C THR A 55 -2.22 -5.00 12.54
N LEU A 56 -1.20 -5.56 11.88
CA LEU A 56 -1.36 -6.24 10.59
C LEU A 56 -2.45 -7.34 10.66
N THR A 57 -2.44 -8.15 11.73
CA THR A 57 -3.43 -9.22 11.93
C THR A 57 -4.86 -8.68 12.04
N GLU A 58 -5.08 -7.61 12.79
CA GLU A 58 -6.40 -6.98 12.92
C GLU A 58 -6.91 -6.45 11.58
N TYR A 59 -6.03 -5.81 10.80
CA TYR A 59 -6.37 -5.29 9.47
C TYR A 59 -6.75 -6.42 8.50
N VAL A 60 -5.91 -7.45 8.37
CA VAL A 60 -6.15 -8.58 7.46
C VAL A 60 -7.41 -9.35 7.85
N ASN A 61 -7.64 -9.58 9.13
CA ASN A 61 -8.88 -10.21 9.61
C ASN A 61 -10.12 -9.38 9.29
N THR A 62 -10.00 -8.05 9.31
CA THR A 62 -11.09 -7.16 8.88
C THR A 62 -11.36 -7.32 7.39
N CYS A 63 -10.33 -7.30 6.54
CA CYS A 63 -10.48 -7.54 5.10
C CYS A 63 -11.13 -8.89 4.82
N LYS A 64 -10.65 -9.97 5.46
CA LYS A 64 -11.22 -11.33 5.35
C LYS A 64 -12.70 -11.36 5.75
N ARG A 65 -13.06 -10.75 6.87
CA ARG A 65 -14.44 -10.69 7.35
C ARG A 65 -15.41 -10.08 6.34
N TYR A 66 -14.95 -9.09 5.59
CA TYR A 66 -15.76 -8.39 4.59
C TYR A 66 -15.51 -8.87 3.15
N GLY A 67 -14.76 -9.96 2.96
CA GLY A 67 -14.44 -10.51 1.64
C GLY A 67 -13.68 -9.53 0.73
N LYS A 68 -12.79 -8.72 1.33
CA LYS A 68 -12.00 -7.72 0.61
C LYS A 68 -10.55 -8.16 0.48
N THR A 69 -9.92 -7.79 -0.64
CA THR A 69 -8.48 -7.93 -0.82
C THR A 69 -7.76 -6.85 -0.03
N ALA A 70 -6.76 -7.24 0.75
CA ALA A 70 -5.91 -6.29 1.46
C ALA A 70 -4.82 -5.77 0.51
N VAL A 71 -4.66 -4.44 0.42
CA VAL A 71 -3.52 -3.82 -0.25
C VAL A 71 -2.55 -3.36 0.83
N LEU A 72 -1.36 -3.98 0.89
CA LEU A 72 -0.38 -3.76 1.95
C LEU A 72 0.85 -3.05 1.39
N GLU A 73 1.09 -1.83 1.83
CA GLU A 73 2.33 -1.11 1.54
C GLU A 73 3.42 -1.49 2.54
N LEU A 74 4.54 -2.00 2.03
CA LEU A 74 5.78 -2.14 2.78
C LEU A 74 6.50 -0.79 2.76
N LYS A 75 6.33 0.00 3.82
CA LYS A 75 6.63 1.44 3.82
C LYS A 75 8.12 1.76 3.78
N ASN A 76 8.90 1.12 4.65
CA ASN A 76 10.34 1.30 4.76
C ASN A 76 11.09 0.01 4.40
N ALA A 77 12.41 0.00 4.49
CA ALA A 77 13.20 -1.18 4.20
C ALA A 77 12.96 -2.30 5.23
N PHE A 78 12.62 -3.48 4.73
CA PHE A 78 12.42 -4.70 5.51
C PHE A 78 13.52 -5.70 5.20
N THR A 79 13.92 -6.49 6.19
CA THR A 79 14.73 -7.69 5.99
C THR A 79 13.89 -8.82 5.42
N SER A 80 14.54 -9.87 4.88
CA SER A 80 13.81 -11.05 4.39
C SER A 80 13.01 -11.75 5.50
N ASP A 81 13.55 -11.84 6.71
CA ASP A 81 12.85 -12.43 7.86
C ASP A 81 11.61 -11.62 8.27
N GLU A 82 11.69 -10.30 8.22
CA GLU A 82 10.55 -9.41 8.49
C GLU A 82 9.47 -9.52 7.44
N ILE A 83 9.84 -9.62 6.16
CA ILE A 83 8.90 -9.88 5.08
C ILE A 83 8.24 -11.24 5.26
N ALA A 84 9.01 -12.30 5.52
CA ALA A 84 8.47 -13.62 5.78
C ALA A 84 7.48 -13.61 6.95
N ALA A 85 7.84 -12.97 8.08
CA ALA A 85 6.97 -12.84 9.24
C ALA A 85 5.70 -12.01 8.96
N SER A 86 5.77 -11.02 8.05
CA SER A 86 4.58 -10.24 7.65
C SER A 86 3.64 -11.01 6.74
N CYS A 87 4.14 -12.05 6.08
CA CYS A 87 3.38 -12.86 5.13
C CYS A 87 2.68 -14.08 5.76
N ASP A 88 3.05 -14.47 6.98
CA ASP A 88 2.40 -15.53 7.70
C ASP A 88 0.92 -15.17 7.91
N TYR A 89 0.00 -15.91 7.26
CA TYR A 89 -1.47 -15.74 7.31
C TYR A 89 -2.11 -14.88 6.20
N LEU A 90 -1.40 -14.45 5.16
CA LEU A 90 -1.95 -13.53 4.16
C LEU A 90 -2.50 -14.28 2.94
N GLU A 91 -3.82 -14.50 2.91
CA GLU A 91 -4.58 -14.85 1.72
C GLU A 91 -5.24 -13.58 1.14
N ASN A 92 -5.28 -13.45 -0.18
CA ASN A 92 -5.86 -12.29 -0.89
C ASN A 92 -5.23 -10.95 -0.51
N VAL A 93 -3.92 -10.85 -0.71
CA VAL A 93 -3.15 -9.62 -0.46
C VAL A 93 -2.43 -9.20 -1.73
N ILE A 94 -2.50 -7.92 -2.03
CA ILE A 94 -1.64 -7.23 -2.99
C ILE A 94 -0.58 -6.48 -2.20
N PHE A 95 0.68 -6.72 -2.48
CA PHE A 95 1.78 -5.99 -1.85
C PHE A 95 2.23 -4.84 -2.73
N ILE A 96 2.41 -3.67 -2.13
CA ILE A 96 2.93 -2.49 -2.81
C ILE A 96 4.11 -1.91 -2.05
N SER A 97 5.07 -1.28 -2.72
CA SER A 97 6.18 -0.58 -2.08
C SER A 97 6.88 0.38 -3.04
N PHE A 98 7.35 1.52 -2.53
CA PHE A 98 8.35 2.38 -3.18
C PHE A 98 9.77 1.80 -3.05
N VAL A 99 10.01 0.95 -2.05
CA VAL A 99 11.30 0.30 -1.83
C VAL A 99 11.38 -0.95 -2.70
N PHE A 100 12.02 -0.83 -3.85
CA PHE A 100 12.12 -1.90 -4.85
C PHE A 100 12.68 -3.21 -4.28
N ASP A 101 13.67 -3.13 -3.39
CA ASP A 101 14.31 -4.28 -2.76
C ASP A 101 13.33 -5.10 -1.88
N ASN A 102 12.32 -4.46 -1.26
CA ASN A 102 11.27 -5.17 -0.55
C ASN A 102 10.49 -6.10 -1.49
N LEU A 103 10.17 -5.62 -2.69
CA LEU A 103 9.40 -6.39 -3.67
C LEU A 103 10.21 -7.54 -4.26
N VAL A 104 11.52 -7.35 -4.46
CA VAL A 104 12.43 -8.43 -4.88
C VAL A 104 12.48 -9.53 -3.82
N LYS A 105 12.71 -9.18 -2.56
CA LYS A 105 12.71 -10.14 -1.44
C LYS A 105 11.37 -10.85 -1.30
N LEU A 106 10.26 -10.11 -1.43
CA LEU A 106 8.91 -10.68 -1.37
C LEU A 106 8.70 -11.73 -2.47
N ARG A 107 9.11 -11.43 -3.71
CA ARG A 107 9.02 -12.36 -4.83
C ARG A 107 9.83 -13.63 -4.61
N GLU A 108 10.98 -13.54 -3.94
CA GLU A 108 11.79 -14.71 -3.56
C GLU A 108 11.12 -15.57 -2.48
N ILE A 109 10.43 -14.94 -1.52
CA ILE A 109 9.78 -15.61 -0.39
C ILE A 109 8.42 -16.19 -0.80
N ILE A 110 7.62 -15.41 -1.55
CA ILE A 110 6.28 -15.81 -2.02
C ILE A 110 6.20 -15.56 -3.54
N PRO A 111 6.68 -16.48 -4.38
CA PRO A 111 6.75 -16.30 -5.84
C PRO A 111 5.41 -15.96 -6.50
N GLU A 112 4.31 -16.49 -5.96
CA GLU A 112 2.96 -16.32 -6.53
C GLU A 112 2.19 -15.09 -6.01
N SER A 113 2.82 -14.25 -5.16
CA SER A 113 2.17 -13.07 -4.61
C SER A 113 1.86 -12.03 -5.69
N GLU A 114 0.73 -11.32 -5.56
CA GLU A 114 0.48 -10.12 -6.37
C GLU A 114 1.31 -8.97 -5.80
N VAL A 115 2.15 -8.38 -6.66
CA VAL A 115 3.12 -7.35 -6.28
C VAL A 115 3.05 -6.19 -7.25
N GLN A 116 2.88 -4.99 -6.75
CA GLN A 116 2.86 -3.76 -7.55
C GLN A 116 3.98 -2.82 -7.12
N PHE A 117 4.76 -2.35 -8.08
CA PHE A 117 5.82 -1.38 -7.83
C PHE A 117 5.26 0.03 -7.79
N LEU A 118 5.37 0.67 -6.61
CA LEU A 118 4.97 2.07 -6.40
C LEU A 118 6.02 3.01 -7.00
N VAL A 119 5.58 3.93 -7.84
CA VAL A 119 6.44 4.97 -8.41
C VAL A 119 5.71 6.32 -8.50
N ASP A 120 6.45 7.39 -8.31
CA ASP A 120 5.92 8.75 -8.46
C ASP A 120 5.82 9.19 -9.92
N SER A 121 6.73 8.72 -10.78
CA SER A 121 6.87 9.18 -12.15
C SER A 121 7.09 8.02 -13.13
N TYR A 122 6.57 8.18 -14.34
CA TYR A 122 6.77 7.21 -15.42
C TYR A 122 8.12 7.42 -16.10
N SER A 123 8.81 6.31 -16.41
CA SER A 123 9.97 6.29 -17.30
C SER A 123 9.76 5.27 -18.43
N ASP A 124 10.40 5.46 -19.57
CA ASP A 124 10.19 4.62 -20.76
C ASP A 124 10.75 3.19 -20.60
N ASP A 125 11.66 2.97 -19.65
CA ASP A 125 12.19 1.65 -19.29
C ASP A 125 11.37 0.91 -18.23
N LEU A 126 10.38 1.59 -17.63
CA LEU A 126 9.53 1.02 -16.57
C LEU A 126 8.81 -0.26 -17.00
N PRO A 127 8.18 -0.37 -18.19
CA PRO A 127 7.53 -1.62 -18.61
C PRO A 127 8.50 -2.81 -18.66
N GLN A 128 9.73 -2.61 -19.14
CA GLN A 128 10.75 -3.67 -19.19
C GLN A 128 11.21 -4.09 -17.79
N LEU A 129 11.32 -3.13 -16.86
CA LEU A 129 11.63 -3.41 -15.48
C LEU A 129 10.54 -4.27 -14.82
N LEU A 130 9.27 -3.91 -15.01
CA LEU A 130 8.11 -4.67 -14.50
C LEU A 130 8.11 -6.10 -15.05
N ALA A 131 8.28 -6.26 -16.35
CA ALA A 131 8.36 -7.58 -17.00
C ALA A 131 9.48 -8.45 -16.44
N LYS A 132 10.66 -7.86 -16.22
CA LYS A 132 11.84 -8.57 -15.70
C LYS A 132 11.60 -9.21 -14.33
N TYR A 133 10.84 -8.54 -13.46
CA TYR A 133 10.61 -8.99 -12.09
C TYR A 133 9.21 -9.57 -11.86
N GLY A 134 8.33 -9.52 -12.87
CA GLY A 134 6.94 -9.98 -12.75
C GLY A 134 6.14 -9.11 -11.78
N PHE A 135 6.36 -7.79 -11.81
CA PHE A 135 5.63 -6.83 -11.01
C PHE A 135 4.56 -6.13 -11.84
N ASP A 136 3.46 -5.76 -11.21
CA ASP A 136 2.49 -4.80 -11.72
C ASP A 136 2.92 -3.38 -11.37
N LEU A 137 2.28 -2.38 -11.98
CA LEU A 137 2.53 -0.98 -11.76
C LEU A 137 1.52 -0.39 -10.75
N ASP A 138 2.00 0.43 -9.82
CA ASP A 138 1.17 1.35 -9.03
C ASP A 138 1.78 2.75 -9.09
N ILE A 139 1.10 3.69 -9.77
CA ILE A 139 1.69 4.98 -10.15
C ILE A 139 0.76 6.14 -9.85
N ARG A 140 1.33 7.32 -9.62
CA ARG A 140 0.56 8.55 -9.53
C ARG A 140 -0.34 8.74 -10.76
N TYR A 141 -1.65 8.89 -10.56
CA TYR A 141 -2.63 8.93 -11.66
C TYR A 141 -2.38 10.05 -12.68
N THR A 142 -1.71 11.15 -12.28
CA THR A 142 -1.36 12.26 -13.17
C THR A 142 -0.30 11.90 -14.21
N GLU A 143 0.46 10.84 -13.96
CA GLU A 143 1.46 10.30 -14.88
C GLU A 143 0.86 9.45 -16.00
N LEU A 144 -0.38 9.00 -15.83
CA LEU A 144 -1.00 8.08 -16.77
C LEU A 144 -1.53 8.79 -18.01
N LYS A 145 -1.29 8.13 -19.15
CA LYS A 145 -1.85 8.38 -20.47
C LYS A 145 -2.19 7.04 -21.09
N ALA A 146 -3.09 7.02 -22.06
CA ALA A 146 -3.52 5.77 -22.72
C ALA A 146 -2.31 4.96 -23.27
N GLU A 147 -1.32 5.66 -23.86
CA GLU A 147 -0.14 5.00 -24.44
C GLU A 147 0.74 4.34 -23.37
N ARG A 148 0.86 4.96 -22.17
CA ARG A 148 1.64 4.42 -21.05
C ARG A 148 0.98 3.17 -20.47
N ILE A 149 -0.34 3.19 -20.30
CA ILE A 149 -1.12 2.03 -19.85
C ILE A 149 -0.96 0.90 -20.87
N ALA A 150 -1.13 1.18 -22.17
CA ALA A 150 -0.94 0.19 -23.21
C ALA A 150 0.47 -0.42 -23.24
N ALA A 151 1.50 0.39 -22.98
CA ALA A 151 2.89 -0.08 -22.91
C ALA A 151 3.13 -1.04 -21.72
N VAL A 152 2.52 -0.78 -20.58
CA VAL A 152 2.57 -1.67 -19.40
C VAL A 152 1.79 -2.95 -19.67
N HIS A 153 0.59 -2.87 -20.22
CA HIS A 153 -0.19 -4.05 -20.60
C HIS A 153 0.50 -4.92 -21.66
N ALA A 154 1.24 -4.31 -22.59
CA ALA A 154 1.98 -5.04 -23.63
C ALA A 154 3.04 -6.00 -23.08
N VAL A 155 3.51 -5.76 -21.84
CA VAL A 155 4.45 -6.65 -21.14
C VAL A 155 3.76 -7.59 -20.15
N GLY A 156 2.41 -7.60 -20.10
CA GLY A 156 1.61 -8.48 -19.26
C GLY A 156 1.41 -8.00 -17.82
N ALA A 157 1.81 -6.77 -17.51
CA ALA A 157 1.64 -6.17 -16.18
C ALA A 157 0.32 -5.39 -16.09
N LYS A 158 -0.32 -5.38 -14.91
CA LYS A 158 -1.49 -4.55 -14.60
C LYS A 158 -1.08 -3.14 -14.19
N VAL A 159 -2.03 -2.20 -14.25
CA VAL A 159 -1.85 -0.81 -13.86
C VAL A 159 -2.82 -0.45 -12.75
N ASN A 160 -2.29 -0.08 -11.59
CA ASN A 160 -2.98 0.61 -10.52
C ASN A 160 -2.54 2.09 -10.51
N CYS A 161 -3.39 2.97 -9.98
CA CYS A 161 -3.00 4.37 -9.82
C CYS A 161 -3.57 5.00 -8.54
N TRP A 162 -2.84 5.99 -8.00
CA TRP A 162 -3.14 6.68 -6.75
C TRP A 162 -2.92 8.19 -6.84
N THR A 163 -3.54 9.02 -6.02
CA THR A 163 -4.86 8.82 -5.43
C THR A 163 -5.82 9.68 -6.24
N CYS A 164 -6.69 9.08 -7.02
CA CYS A 164 -7.60 9.78 -7.90
C CYS A 164 -8.94 10.01 -7.19
N ASN A 165 -9.18 11.27 -6.81
CA ASN A 165 -10.42 11.72 -6.17
C ASN A 165 -11.29 12.59 -7.13
N ASP A 166 -10.92 12.64 -8.41
CA ASP A 166 -11.66 13.35 -9.45
C ASP A 166 -12.45 12.35 -10.27
N LYS A 167 -13.76 12.50 -10.32
CA LYS A 167 -14.66 11.57 -10.99
C LYS A 167 -14.44 11.53 -12.50
N ASP A 168 -14.32 12.71 -13.15
CA ASP A 168 -14.16 12.79 -14.59
C ASP A 168 -12.83 12.16 -15.01
N ARG A 169 -11.78 12.39 -14.21
CA ARG A 169 -10.47 11.76 -14.40
C ARG A 169 -10.51 10.26 -14.15
N GLY A 170 -11.22 9.80 -13.14
CA GLY A 170 -11.45 8.37 -12.88
C GLY A 170 -12.14 7.67 -14.05
N GLU A 171 -13.19 8.28 -14.62
CA GLU A 171 -13.87 7.76 -15.81
C GLU A 171 -12.96 7.73 -17.05
N GLU A 172 -12.10 8.73 -17.21
CA GLU A 172 -11.10 8.74 -18.30
C GLU A 172 -10.08 7.62 -18.14
N LEU A 173 -9.54 7.42 -16.92
CA LEU A 173 -8.61 6.32 -16.61
C LEU A 173 -9.25 4.94 -16.87
N CYS A 174 -10.52 4.75 -16.50
CA CYS A 174 -11.26 3.53 -16.83
C CYS A 174 -11.38 3.32 -18.35
N LYS A 175 -11.66 4.37 -19.13
CA LYS A 175 -11.71 4.30 -20.61
C LYS A 175 -10.36 3.95 -21.21
N TRP A 176 -9.26 4.32 -20.58
CA TRP A 176 -7.90 3.96 -21.01
C TRP A 176 -7.50 2.55 -20.58
N GLY A 177 -8.33 1.90 -19.74
CA GLY A 177 -8.16 0.50 -19.35
C GLY A 177 -7.30 0.30 -18.11
N VAL A 178 -7.23 1.29 -17.19
CA VAL A 178 -6.57 1.09 -15.88
C VAL A 178 -7.25 -0.05 -15.12
N ASP A 179 -6.47 -0.92 -14.47
CA ASP A 179 -7.00 -2.10 -13.78
C ASP A 179 -7.52 -1.78 -12.37
N PHE A 180 -6.86 -0.84 -11.68
CA PHE A 180 -7.24 -0.41 -10.32
C PHE A 180 -7.08 1.10 -10.15
N ILE A 181 -7.95 1.69 -9.35
CA ILE A 181 -7.87 3.10 -8.96
C ILE A 181 -7.95 3.20 -7.43
N THR A 182 -6.90 3.69 -6.80
CA THR A 182 -6.95 4.08 -5.39
C THR A 182 -7.64 5.44 -5.27
N SER A 183 -8.72 5.48 -4.50
CA SER A 183 -9.54 6.68 -4.28
C SER A 183 -10.11 6.71 -2.86
N ASN A 184 -10.37 7.93 -2.38
CA ASN A 184 -11.09 8.14 -1.11
C ASN A 184 -12.60 8.30 -1.33
N ILE A 185 -13.07 8.52 -2.57
CA ILE A 185 -14.43 8.95 -2.88
C ILE A 185 -15.07 8.29 -4.10
N LEU A 186 -14.29 7.59 -4.94
CA LEU A 186 -14.85 6.89 -6.12
C LEU A 186 -15.33 5.50 -5.71
N GLU A 187 -16.52 5.12 -6.20
CA GLU A 187 -17.14 3.81 -6.02
C GLU A 187 -17.42 3.16 -7.38
#